data_7b49cc9ce75d7523826ee39040722907
#
_entry.id   7b49cc9ce75d7523826ee39040722907
#
_cell.length_a   1.000
_cell.length_b   1.000
_cell.length_c   1.000
_cell.angle_alpha   90.00
_cell.angle_beta   90.00
_cell.angle_gamma   90.00
#
_symmetry.space_group_name_H-M   'P 1'
#
loop_
_entity.id
_entity.type
_entity.pdbx_description
1 polymer ?
#
loop_
_entity_poly.entity_id
_entity_poly.type
_entity_poly.pdbx_seq_one_letter_code
_entity_poly.pdbx_strand_id
1 'polypeptide(L)'
;MTFSNLTSYPWPAIPGEKELPKWEGDRFALNGKKIGSLICYDQSKSNWSEHLTKLHEEEAGNGKHPIDIASRKLALRSLSTLANHNEALILEVGCSSGFLLHDLKDTFPHLSIIGSDYLAQPLHKLSQNLSSIPLLQFNLQTCPLPDNSVDGTVALNVLEHIENDQDALWHLYRILRPGGIAHIEVPAGPKLFDIYDEYLMHYRRYVLKEIISKAQSVGFKIQYTTHLGFSLYPVFWIVKKLNRNHLSKSKEQKRKLVSRQIRKTKNSFLMQLAIELEIKLGTKMKYPCGIRCVIVCSK
;
A
#
# COMPACT_ATOMS: atom_id res chain seq x y z
N MET A 1 -9.05 -22.89 -16.46
CA MET A 1 -8.12 -21.80 -16.84
C MET A 1 -8.94 -20.53 -16.97
N THR A 2 -9.08 -19.80 -15.91
CA THR A 2 -9.77 -18.51 -15.89
C THR A 2 -8.78 -17.43 -16.31
N PHE A 3 -8.65 -17.22 -17.60
CA PHE A 3 -7.98 -16.04 -18.14
C PHE A 3 -8.97 -14.87 -18.01
N SER A 4 -8.91 -14.33 -17.01
CA SER A 4 -9.09 -13.11 -16.32
C SER A 4 -9.29 -11.89 -17.23
N ASN A 5 -10.14 -11.01 -16.78
CA ASN A 5 -10.39 -9.64 -17.24
C ASN A 5 -9.14 -8.81 -17.64
N LEU A 6 -7.91 -9.29 -17.34
CA LEU A 6 -6.67 -8.59 -17.65
C LEU A 6 -6.34 -8.56 -19.14
N THR A 7 -6.71 -9.58 -19.93
CA THR A 7 -6.48 -9.58 -21.40
C THR A 7 -7.38 -8.59 -22.12
N SER A 8 -8.58 -8.34 -21.60
CA SER A 8 -9.54 -7.36 -22.10
C SER A 8 -9.55 -6.04 -21.34
N TYR A 9 -8.65 -5.91 -20.33
CA TYR A 9 -8.57 -4.69 -19.55
C TYR A 9 -8.15 -3.52 -20.46
N PRO A 10 -8.79 -2.34 -20.33
CA PRO A 10 -8.49 -1.17 -21.16
C PRO A 10 -7.21 -0.48 -20.68
N TRP A 11 -6.07 -1.11 -20.95
CA TRP A 11 -4.76 -0.58 -20.55
C TRP A 11 -4.54 0.80 -21.14
N PRO A 12 -4.13 1.79 -20.35
CA PRO A 12 -3.86 3.12 -20.82
C PRO A 12 -2.71 3.16 -21.84
N ALA A 13 -2.72 4.16 -22.71
CA ALA A 13 -1.61 4.41 -23.63
C ALA A 13 -0.32 4.73 -22.85
N ILE A 14 0.78 4.14 -23.27
CA ILE A 14 2.10 4.47 -22.72
C ILE A 14 2.55 5.80 -23.33
N PRO A 15 3.06 6.77 -22.55
CA PRO A 15 3.53 8.04 -23.08
C PRO A 15 4.56 7.84 -24.22
N GLY A 16 4.29 8.45 -25.37
CA GLY A 16 5.15 8.32 -26.56
C GLY A 16 4.85 7.14 -27.47
N GLU A 17 3.99 6.21 -27.08
CA GLU A 17 3.58 5.06 -27.88
C GLU A 17 2.25 5.33 -28.63
N LYS A 18 2.11 4.77 -29.84
CA LYS A 18 0.90 4.92 -30.67
C LYS A 18 -0.12 3.83 -30.43
N GLU A 19 0.34 2.65 -30.06
CA GLU A 19 -0.54 1.50 -29.78
C GLU A 19 -0.75 1.32 -28.27
N LEU A 20 -1.91 0.73 -27.94
CA LEU A 20 -2.21 0.36 -26.55
C LEU A 20 -1.51 -0.97 -26.20
N PRO A 21 -0.96 -1.09 -24.99
CA PRO A 21 -0.39 -2.35 -24.54
C PRO A 21 -1.48 -3.41 -24.37
N LYS A 22 -1.12 -4.68 -24.59
CA LYS A 22 -2.02 -5.83 -24.40
C LYS A 22 -1.39 -6.81 -23.42
N TRP A 23 -2.15 -7.27 -22.44
CA TRP A 23 -1.69 -8.30 -21.51
C TRP A 23 -1.90 -9.69 -22.08
N GLU A 24 -0.85 -10.53 -22.11
CA GLU A 24 -0.85 -11.88 -22.68
C GLU A 24 -0.80 -12.99 -21.60
N GLY A 25 -1.06 -12.63 -20.34
CA GLY A 25 -1.12 -13.58 -19.20
C GLY A 25 0.14 -13.57 -18.32
N ASP A 26 1.32 -13.34 -18.89
CA ASP A 26 2.59 -13.27 -18.18
C ASP A 26 3.44 -12.03 -18.55
N ARG A 27 2.99 -11.27 -19.53
CA ARG A 27 3.71 -10.12 -20.09
C ARG A 27 2.79 -9.19 -20.86
N PHE A 28 3.25 -7.98 -21.09
CA PHE A 28 2.64 -7.07 -22.05
C PHE A 28 3.25 -7.26 -23.44
N ALA A 29 2.41 -7.07 -24.45
CA ALA A 29 2.81 -6.89 -25.85
C ALA A 29 2.48 -5.46 -26.28
N LEU A 30 3.39 -4.84 -27.03
CA LEU A 30 3.27 -3.50 -27.60
C LEU A 30 3.95 -3.46 -28.95
N ASN A 31 3.28 -2.91 -29.98
CA ASN A 31 3.81 -2.85 -31.35
C ASN A 31 4.32 -4.23 -31.85
N GLY A 32 3.60 -5.31 -31.50
CA GLY A 32 4.00 -6.67 -31.84
C GLY A 32 5.21 -7.24 -31.09
N LYS A 33 5.78 -6.47 -30.12
CA LYS A 33 6.92 -6.90 -29.30
C LYS A 33 6.50 -7.20 -27.87
N LYS A 34 7.11 -8.21 -27.27
CA LYS A 34 6.95 -8.54 -25.84
C LYS A 34 7.82 -7.62 -24.99
N ILE A 35 7.23 -6.94 -24.01
CA ILE A 35 7.92 -5.93 -23.18
C ILE A 35 8.02 -6.29 -21.69
N GLY A 36 7.66 -7.54 -21.31
CA GLY A 36 7.66 -7.99 -19.91
C GLY A 36 6.38 -7.64 -19.16
N SER A 37 6.37 -7.83 -17.82
CA SER A 37 5.19 -7.63 -16.98
C SER A 37 5.09 -6.21 -16.38
N LEU A 38 6.04 -5.31 -16.67
CA LEU A 38 6.10 -3.95 -16.13
C LEU A 38 5.88 -2.91 -17.22
N ILE A 39 4.97 -1.96 -16.95
CA ILE A 39 4.82 -0.72 -17.72
C ILE A 39 5.13 0.48 -16.85
N CYS A 40 5.92 1.43 -17.36
CA CYS A 40 6.20 2.70 -16.70
C CYS A 40 5.43 3.82 -17.41
N TYR A 41 4.47 4.43 -16.71
CA TYR A 41 3.67 5.56 -17.19
C TYR A 41 4.27 6.91 -16.81
N ASP A 42 5.01 6.99 -15.73
CA ASP A 42 5.65 8.21 -15.24
C ASP A 42 7.17 8.08 -15.37
N GLN A 43 7.77 9.00 -16.15
CA GLN A 43 9.22 9.07 -16.33
C GLN A 43 9.87 10.14 -15.45
N SER A 44 9.10 10.78 -14.55
CA SER A 44 9.63 11.77 -13.64
C SER A 44 10.67 11.17 -12.69
N LYS A 45 11.76 11.92 -12.47
CA LYS A 45 12.76 11.50 -11.49
C LYS A 45 12.19 11.71 -10.08
N SER A 46 11.96 10.62 -9.36
CA SER A 46 11.60 10.67 -7.96
C SER A 46 12.74 11.28 -7.11
N ASN A 47 12.38 12.10 -6.12
CA ASN A 47 13.31 12.52 -5.06
C ASN A 47 13.60 11.38 -4.07
N TRP A 48 12.88 10.26 -4.18
CA TRP A 48 13.10 9.06 -3.40
C TRP A 48 14.36 8.35 -3.89
N SER A 49 15.37 8.20 -3.03
CA SER A 49 16.63 7.56 -3.41
C SER A 49 16.52 6.03 -3.33
N GLU A 50 17.31 5.31 -4.18
CA GLU A 50 17.49 3.85 -4.08
C GLU A 50 17.81 3.38 -2.65
N HIS A 51 18.54 4.22 -1.93
CA HIS A 51 18.92 3.97 -0.56
C HIS A 51 17.71 3.95 0.39
N LEU A 52 16.72 4.82 0.19
CA LEU A 52 15.47 4.82 0.96
C LEU A 52 14.63 3.58 0.64
N THR A 53 14.57 3.14 -0.61
CA THR A 53 13.90 1.88 -0.99
C THR A 53 14.54 0.69 -0.29
N LYS A 54 15.88 0.59 -0.35
CA LYS A 54 16.61 -0.50 0.30
C LYS A 54 16.42 -0.51 1.82
N LEU A 55 16.38 0.66 2.42
CA LEU A 55 16.09 0.79 3.85
C LEU A 55 14.66 0.40 4.18
N HIS A 56 13.68 0.79 3.37
CA HIS A 56 12.29 0.35 3.52
C HIS A 56 12.18 -1.17 3.44
N GLU A 57 12.87 -1.81 2.49
CA GLU A 57 12.91 -3.26 2.36
C GLU A 57 13.57 -3.93 3.59
N GLU A 58 14.70 -3.39 4.06
CA GLU A 58 15.38 -3.86 5.26
C GLU A 58 14.54 -3.65 6.52
N GLU A 59 13.80 -2.54 6.58
CA GLU A 59 12.93 -2.15 7.69
C GLU A 59 11.66 -2.98 7.75
N ALA A 60 11.01 -3.22 6.62
CA ALA A 60 9.88 -4.16 6.52
C ALA A 60 10.28 -5.60 6.89
N GLY A 61 11.56 -5.81 7.23
CA GLY A 61 12.04 -7.11 7.69
C GLY A 61 11.83 -8.22 6.66
N ASN A 62 11.89 -7.89 5.37
CA ASN A 62 11.49 -8.77 4.27
C ASN A 62 10.04 -9.24 4.44
N GLY A 63 9.13 -8.33 4.79
CA GLY A 63 7.70 -8.59 4.97
C GLY A 63 7.33 -9.36 6.25
N LYS A 64 8.29 -9.61 7.16
CA LYS A 64 8.08 -10.42 8.38
C LYS A 64 7.84 -9.58 9.64
N HIS A 65 7.81 -8.25 9.54
CA HIS A 65 7.48 -7.43 10.71
C HIS A 65 6.03 -7.66 11.14
N PRO A 66 5.75 -7.93 12.43
CA PRO A 66 4.41 -8.33 12.90
C PRO A 66 3.29 -7.37 12.52
N ILE A 67 3.53 -6.05 12.61
CA ILE A 67 2.51 -5.05 12.25
C ILE A 67 2.19 -5.08 10.74
N ASP A 68 3.18 -5.35 9.88
CA ASP A 68 2.97 -5.41 8.43
C ASP A 68 2.24 -6.69 8.02
N ILE A 69 2.54 -7.81 8.68
CA ILE A 69 1.75 -9.05 8.53
C ILE A 69 0.29 -8.79 8.94
N ALA A 70 0.07 -8.06 10.04
CA ALA A 70 -1.26 -7.70 10.50
C ALA A 70 -2.01 -6.82 9.50
N SER A 71 -1.34 -5.81 8.93
CA SER A 71 -1.91 -4.95 7.88
C SER A 71 -2.33 -5.75 6.67
N ARG A 72 -1.47 -6.63 6.15
CA ARG A 72 -1.81 -7.48 5.01
C ARG A 72 -2.99 -8.42 5.31
N LYS A 73 -3.00 -9.07 6.47
CA LYS A 73 -4.14 -9.92 6.90
C LYS A 73 -5.45 -9.13 6.99
N LEU A 74 -5.40 -7.88 7.49
CA LEU A 74 -6.59 -7.05 7.58
C LEU A 74 -7.07 -6.58 6.19
N ALA A 75 -6.15 -6.26 5.28
CA ALA A 75 -6.45 -5.95 3.89
C ALA A 75 -7.11 -7.14 3.17
N LEU A 76 -6.52 -8.33 3.25
CA LEU A 76 -7.09 -9.56 2.68
C LEU A 76 -8.52 -9.82 3.21
N ARG A 77 -8.72 -9.63 4.51
CA ARG A 77 -10.04 -9.79 5.13
C ARG A 77 -11.06 -8.78 4.58
N SER A 78 -10.68 -7.52 4.39
CA SER A 78 -11.60 -6.50 3.88
C SER A 78 -11.99 -6.74 2.42
N LEU A 79 -11.13 -7.42 1.66
CA LEU A 79 -11.36 -7.80 0.26
C LEU A 79 -12.05 -9.17 0.10
N SER A 80 -12.26 -9.92 1.19
CA SER A 80 -12.81 -11.28 1.11
C SER A 80 -14.19 -11.38 0.44
N THR A 81 -14.98 -10.33 0.48
CA THR A 81 -16.28 -10.26 -0.22
C THR A 81 -16.13 -10.31 -1.75
N LEU A 82 -14.99 -9.83 -2.28
CA LEU A 82 -14.69 -9.90 -3.70
C LEU A 82 -14.38 -11.32 -4.17
N ALA A 83 -13.99 -12.22 -3.25
CA ALA A 83 -13.73 -13.63 -3.57
C ALA A 83 -14.96 -14.38 -4.09
N ASN A 84 -16.17 -13.87 -3.85
CA ASN A 84 -17.41 -14.43 -4.40
C ASN A 84 -17.65 -14.03 -5.87
N HIS A 85 -16.83 -13.13 -6.41
CA HIS A 85 -16.92 -12.65 -7.79
C HIS A 85 -15.74 -13.19 -8.60
N ASN A 86 -15.98 -14.21 -9.43
CA ASN A 86 -14.95 -14.96 -10.17
C ASN A 86 -14.06 -14.10 -11.09
N GLU A 87 -14.43 -12.88 -11.36
CA GLU A 87 -13.73 -11.96 -12.29
C GLU A 87 -13.31 -10.65 -11.62
N ALA A 88 -13.32 -10.56 -10.29
CA ALA A 88 -12.95 -9.32 -9.63
C ALA A 88 -11.46 -8.99 -9.83
N LEU A 89 -11.20 -7.70 -10.04
CA LEU A 89 -9.87 -7.14 -10.25
C LEU A 89 -9.46 -6.27 -9.06
N ILE A 90 -8.32 -6.61 -8.46
CA ILE A 90 -7.74 -5.89 -7.34
C ILE A 90 -6.49 -5.14 -7.78
N LEU A 91 -6.38 -3.87 -7.40
CA LEU A 91 -5.18 -3.06 -7.54
C LEU A 91 -4.52 -2.85 -6.17
N GLU A 92 -3.27 -3.26 -6.02
CA GLU A 92 -2.42 -2.81 -4.92
C GLU A 92 -1.64 -1.57 -5.34
N VAL A 93 -1.77 -0.48 -4.58
CA VAL A 93 -1.03 0.77 -4.75
C VAL A 93 0.07 0.86 -3.69
N GLY A 94 1.31 1.11 -4.12
CA GLY A 94 2.48 1.08 -3.23
C GLY A 94 2.93 -0.36 -2.93
N CYS A 95 2.95 -1.23 -3.95
CA CYS A 95 3.23 -2.66 -3.75
C CYS A 95 4.69 -2.97 -3.38
N SER A 96 5.62 -2.03 -3.57
CA SER A 96 7.04 -2.15 -3.19
C SER A 96 7.64 -3.52 -3.55
N SER A 97 8.01 -4.32 -2.56
CA SER A 97 8.59 -5.67 -2.73
C SER A 97 7.55 -6.78 -2.99
N GLY A 98 6.26 -6.45 -3.13
CA GLY A 98 5.20 -7.36 -3.57
C GLY A 98 4.68 -8.35 -2.50
N PHE A 99 4.94 -8.11 -1.21
CA PHE A 99 4.50 -9.05 -0.16
C PHE A 99 2.98 -9.24 -0.12
N LEU A 100 2.21 -8.16 -0.28
CA LEU A 100 0.75 -8.28 -0.33
C LEU A 100 0.29 -8.87 -1.67
N LEU A 101 0.97 -8.60 -2.80
CA LEU A 101 0.67 -9.25 -4.09
C LEU A 101 0.79 -10.77 -3.98
N HIS A 102 1.82 -11.30 -3.29
CA HIS A 102 1.96 -12.72 -3.02
C HIS A 102 0.81 -13.22 -2.14
N ASP A 103 0.54 -12.55 -1.01
CA ASP A 103 -0.55 -12.92 -0.10
C ASP A 103 -1.93 -12.89 -0.81
N LEU A 104 -2.18 -11.91 -1.70
CA LEU A 104 -3.41 -11.82 -2.52
C LEU A 104 -3.52 -12.99 -3.49
N LYS A 105 -2.43 -13.32 -4.20
CA LYS A 105 -2.39 -14.42 -5.15
C LYS A 105 -2.63 -15.78 -4.47
N ASP A 106 -2.02 -15.97 -3.30
CA ASP A 106 -2.15 -17.20 -2.54
C ASP A 106 -3.57 -17.34 -1.92
N THR A 107 -4.13 -16.23 -1.44
CA THR A 107 -5.46 -16.22 -0.80
C THR A 107 -6.60 -16.25 -1.81
N PHE A 108 -6.46 -15.57 -2.94
CA PHE A 108 -7.48 -15.39 -3.97
C PHE A 108 -6.95 -15.77 -5.36
N PRO A 109 -6.58 -17.06 -5.60
CA PRO A 109 -5.89 -17.48 -6.83
C PRO A 109 -6.71 -17.31 -8.11
N HIS A 110 -8.03 -17.11 -7.99
CA HIS A 110 -8.96 -16.90 -9.09
C HIS A 110 -9.19 -15.42 -9.42
N LEU A 111 -8.74 -14.49 -8.57
CA LEU A 111 -8.91 -13.07 -8.83
C LEU A 111 -7.76 -12.51 -9.68
N SER A 112 -8.10 -11.49 -10.44
CA SER A 112 -7.12 -10.70 -11.17
C SER A 112 -6.45 -9.68 -10.25
N ILE A 113 -5.14 -9.54 -10.35
CA ILE A 113 -4.37 -8.64 -9.50
C ILE A 113 -3.48 -7.76 -10.38
N ILE A 114 -3.42 -6.47 -10.07
CA ILE A 114 -2.48 -5.50 -10.62
C ILE A 114 -1.66 -4.95 -9.44
N GLY A 115 -0.34 -4.91 -9.57
CA GLY A 115 0.53 -4.20 -8.64
C GLY A 115 0.93 -2.84 -9.19
N SER A 116 0.97 -1.81 -8.35
CA SER A 116 1.50 -0.52 -8.74
C SER A 116 2.37 0.11 -7.68
N ASP A 117 3.36 0.88 -8.12
CA ASP A 117 4.21 1.69 -7.25
C ASP A 117 4.66 2.96 -7.99
N TYR A 118 5.00 3.99 -7.23
CA TYR A 118 5.62 5.19 -7.78
C TYR A 118 7.08 4.95 -8.20
N LEU A 119 7.75 4.03 -7.53
CA LEU A 119 9.16 3.70 -7.76
C LEU A 119 9.31 2.58 -8.78
N ALA A 120 10.01 2.86 -9.88
CA ALA A 120 10.28 1.85 -10.90
C ALA A 120 11.22 0.73 -10.43
N GLN A 121 12.20 1.04 -9.58
CA GLN A 121 13.27 0.09 -9.21
C GLN A 121 12.76 -1.16 -8.46
N PRO A 122 11.91 -1.05 -7.41
CA PRO A 122 11.30 -2.24 -6.79
C PRO A 122 10.50 -3.06 -7.81
N LEU A 123 9.73 -2.38 -8.68
CA LEU A 123 8.93 -3.04 -9.70
C LEU A 123 9.77 -3.80 -10.72
N HIS A 124 10.93 -3.27 -11.13
CA HIS A 124 11.87 -3.99 -12.01
C HIS A 124 12.38 -5.30 -11.38
N LYS A 125 12.71 -5.28 -10.08
CA LYS A 125 13.10 -6.51 -9.37
C LYS A 125 11.92 -7.48 -9.26
N LEU A 126 10.74 -6.96 -8.95
CA LEU A 126 9.52 -7.74 -8.77
C LEU A 126 9.08 -8.41 -10.08
N SER A 127 9.19 -7.72 -11.23
CA SER A 127 8.82 -8.24 -12.55
C SER A 127 9.63 -9.46 -12.98
N GLN A 128 10.86 -9.63 -12.46
CA GLN A 128 11.70 -10.79 -12.71
C GLN A 128 11.19 -12.05 -12.00
N ASN A 129 10.51 -11.90 -10.85
CA ASN A 129 10.08 -13.01 -10.00
C ASN A 129 8.56 -13.21 -9.99
N LEU A 130 7.80 -12.25 -10.49
CA LEU A 130 6.33 -12.24 -10.45
C LEU A 130 5.75 -11.83 -11.81
N SER A 131 6.12 -12.56 -12.88
CA SER A 131 5.71 -12.24 -14.24
C SER A 131 4.20 -12.41 -14.49
N SER A 132 3.49 -13.19 -13.69
CA SER A 132 2.05 -13.44 -13.85
C SER A 132 1.14 -12.33 -13.34
N ILE A 133 1.70 -11.25 -12.78
CA ILE A 133 0.96 -10.09 -12.31
C ILE A 133 1.45 -8.86 -13.10
N PRO A 134 0.56 -8.13 -13.77
CA PRO A 134 0.93 -6.86 -14.40
C PRO A 134 1.35 -5.85 -13.34
N LEU A 135 2.48 -5.21 -13.57
CA LEU A 135 3.07 -4.20 -12.71
C LEU A 135 3.05 -2.84 -13.42
N LEU A 136 2.66 -1.80 -12.72
CA LEU A 136 2.50 -0.47 -13.27
C LEU A 136 3.27 0.57 -12.44
N GLN A 137 4.15 1.31 -13.07
CA GLN A 137 4.78 2.45 -12.43
C GLN A 137 4.01 3.73 -12.78
N PHE A 138 3.46 4.41 -11.80
CA PHE A 138 2.80 5.71 -11.96
C PHE A 138 2.71 6.48 -10.63
N ASN A 139 2.50 7.79 -10.73
CA ASN A 139 2.12 8.63 -9.60
C ASN A 139 0.61 8.53 -9.37
N LEU A 140 0.19 8.19 -8.15
CA LEU A 140 -1.23 8.07 -7.81
C LEU A 140 -2.00 9.38 -7.99
N GLN A 141 -1.34 10.55 -7.87
CA GLN A 141 -1.96 11.86 -8.11
C GLN A 141 -2.31 12.11 -9.59
N THR A 142 -1.75 11.33 -10.49
CA THR A 142 -1.97 11.38 -11.93
C THR A 142 -2.23 9.98 -12.49
N CYS A 143 -2.94 9.16 -11.71
CA CYS A 143 -3.21 7.76 -12.03
C CYS A 143 -3.78 7.61 -13.47
N PRO A 144 -3.12 6.84 -14.34
CA PRO A 144 -3.53 6.70 -15.74
C PRO A 144 -4.71 5.75 -15.93
N LEU A 145 -5.04 4.94 -14.93
CA LEU A 145 -6.07 3.91 -15.04
C LEU A 145 -7.44 4.50 -15.31
N PRO A 146 -8.27 3.82 -16.12
CA PRO A 146 -9.63 4.28 -16.47
C PRO A 146 -10.56 4.36 -15.27
N ASP A 147 -11.59 5.17 -15.38
CA ASP A 147 -12.69 5.22 -14.42
C ASP A 147 -13.42 3.87 -14.36
N ASN A 148 -13.87 3.49 -13.15
CA ASN A 148 -14.67 2.27 -12.94
C ASN A 148 -14.03 1.01 -13.52
N SER A 149 -12.71 0.85 -13.36
CA SER A 149 -11.94 -0.21 -13.99
C SER A 149 -11.49 -1.33 -13.05
N VAL A 150 -11.55 -1.13 -11.72
CA VAL A 150 -11.15 -2.13 -10.71
C VAL A 150 -12.26 -2.34 -9.67
N ASP A 151 -12.34 -3.54 -9.09
CA ASP A 151 -13.33 -3.92 -8.08
C ASP A 151 -12.81 -3.69 -6.66
N GLY A 152 -11.50 -3.75 -6.47
CA GLY A 152 -10.87 -3.51 -5.19
C GLY A 152 -9.57 -2.70 -5.31
N THR A 153 -9.32 -1.83 -4.33
CA THR A 153 -8.02 -1.16 -4.18
C THR A 153 -7.48 -1.34 -2.77
N VAL A 154 -6.17 -1.49 -2.66
CA VAL A 154 -5.45 -1.50 -1.38
C VAL A 154 -4.33 -0.48 -1.42
N ALA A 155 -4.25 0.36 -0.39
CA ALA A 155 -3.17 1.32 -0.19
C ALA A 155 -2.70 1.24 1.27
N LEU A 156 -1.58 0.57 1.51
CA LEU A 156 -1.00 0.39 2.84
C LEU A 156 0.20 1.34 3.02
N ASN A 157 0.04 2.36 3.84
CA ASN A 157 1.07 3.37 4.12
C ASN A 157 1.60 4.04 2.82
N VAL A 158 0.69 4.61 2.05
CA VAL A 158 0.98 5.30 0.79
C VAL A 158 0.68 6.79 0.89
N LEU A 159 -0.48 7.17 1.43
CA LEU A 159 -0.97 8.55 1.39
C LEU A 159 -0.11 9.53 2.18
N GLU A 160 0.58 9.08 3.21
CA GLU A 160 1.53 9.88 3.98
C GLU A 160 2.74 10.36 3.19
N HIS A 161 3.05 9.69 2.08
CA HIS A 161 4.14 10.04 1.16
C HIS A 161 3.69 10.98 0.04
N ILE A 162 2.41 11.31 -0.03
CA ILE A 162 1.82 12.15 -1.08
C ILE A 162 1.45 13.51 -0.47
N GLU A 163 1.97 14.57 -1.06
CA GLU A 163 1.73 15.93 -0.57
C GLU A 163 0.26 16.30 -0.69
N ASN A 164 -0.35 16.12 -1.87
CA ASN A 164 -1.79 16.28 -2.08
C ASN A 164 -2.48 14.91 -2.01
N ASP A 165 -2.74 14.44 -0.80
CA ASP A 165 -3.42 13.17 -0.53
C ASP A 165 -4.90 13.16 -0.96
N GLN A 166 -5.49 14.36 -1.15
CA GLN A 166 -6.88 14.50 -1.62
C GLN A 166 -7.02 14.04 -3.08
N ASP A 167 -6.07 14.41 -3.95
CA ASP A 167 -6.05 13.96 -5.34
C ASP A 167 -5.83 12.44 -5.41
N ALA A 168 -4.94 11.92 -4.56
CA ALA A 168 -4.73 10.48 -4.48
C ALA A 168 -6.00 9.72 -4.08
N LEU A 169 -6.74 10.21 -3.08
CA LEU A 169 -8.04 9.65 -2.67
C LEU A 169 -9.08 9.74 -3.79
N TRP A 170 -9.11 10.86 -4.51
CA TRP A 170 -10.01 11.02 -5.65
C TRP A 170 -9.71 10.01 -6.75
N HIS A 171 -8.42 9.76 -7.07
CA HIS A 171 -8.03 8.76 -8.04
C HIS A 171 -8.39 7.33 -7.59
N LEU A 172 -8.21 6.98 -6.32
CA LEU A 172 -8.65 5.70 -5.76
C LEU A 172 -10.18 5.53 -5.91
N TYR A 173 -10.95 6.59 -5.63
CA TYR A 173 -12.41 6.58 -5.81
C TYR A 173 -12.80 6.44 -7.28
N ARG A 174 -12.18 7.23 -8.17
CA ARG A 174 -12.52 7.29 -9.59
C ARG A 174 -12.37 5.92 -10.27
N ILE A 175 -11.24 5.25 -10.04
CA ILE A 175 -10.93 3.97 -10.70
C ILE A 175 -11.76 2.80 -10.19
N LEU A 176 -12.32 2.86 -8.98
CA LEU A 176 -13.20 1.83 -8.47
C LEU A 176 -14.52 1.79 -9.25
N ARG A 177 -15.01 0.58 -9.50
CA ARG A 177 -16.37 0.34 -10.00
C ARG A 177 -17.41 0.70 -8.93
N PRO A 178 -18.66 1.05 -9.30
CA PRO A 178 -19.75 1.18 -8.33
C PRO A 178 -19.86 -0.09 -7.48
N GLY A 179 -19.88 0.07 -6.15
CA GLY A 179 -19.84 -1.05 -5.19
C GLY A 179 -18.44 -1.61 -4.91
N GLY A 180 -17.41 -1.13 -5.61
CA GLY A 180 -16.01 -1.54 -5.35
C GLY A 180 -15.50 -1.09 -3.99
N ILE A 181 -14.49 -1.79 -3.47
CA ILE A 181 -13.98 -1.66 -2.11
C ILE A 181 -12.57 -1.05 -2.13
N ALA A 182 -12.33 -0.04 -1.27
CA ALA A 182 -11.00 0.47 -0.97
C ALA A 182 -10.62 0.12 0.48
N HIS A 183 -9.44 -0.49 0.65
CA HIS A 183 -8.78 -0.63 1.94
C HIS A 183 -7.63 0.37 2.01
N ILE A 184 -7.71 1.32 2.93
CA ILE A 184 -6.71 2.39 3.09
C ILE A 184 -6.17 2.35 4.51
N GLU A 185 -4.85 2.28 4.63
CA GLU A 185 -4.13 2.31 5.89
C GLU A 185 -3.10 3.43 5.88
N VAL A 186 -3.05 4.22 6.96
CA VAL A 186 -2.14 5.35 7.12
C VAL A 186 -1.60 5.41 8.55
N PRO A 187 -0.41 5.97 8.79
CA PRO A 187 0.14 6.12 10.14
C PRO A 187 -0.72 7.05 10.99
N ALA A 188 -1.04 6.59 12.21
CA ALA A 188 -1.89 7.30 13.15
C ALA A 188 -1.12 8.30 14.02
N GLY A 189 -1.82 9.34 14.50
CA GLY A 189 -1.36 10.25 15.53
C GLY A 189 -0.39 11.33 15.05
N PRO A 190 -0.88 12.49 14.56
CA PRO A 190 -0.04 13.61 14.10
C PRO A 190 0.98 14.08 15.16
N LYS A 191 0.60 14.03 16.44
CA LYS A 191 1.47 14.39 17.57
C LYS A 191 2.63 13.40 17.79
N LEU A 192 2.64 12.25 17.10
CA LEU A 192 3.68 11.23 17.17
C LEU A 192 4.66 11.29 15.99
N PHE A 193 4.56 12.33 15.17
CA PHE A 193 5.55 12.59 14.12
C PHE A 193 6.94 12.78 14.74
N ASP A 194 7.93 12.03 14.26
CA ASP A 194 9.28 12.00 14.81
C ASP A 194 10.37 11.82 13.74
N ILE A 195 11.59 11.53 14.15
CA ILE A 195 12.74 11.31 13.27
C ILE A 195 12.54 10.14 12.29
N TYR A 196 11.68 9.18 12.62
CA TYR A 196 11.37 8.05 11.75
C TYR A 196 10.49 8.51 10.59
N ASP A 197 9.49 9.34 10.85
CA ASP A 197 8.61 9.90 9.82
C ASP A 197 9.39 10.82 8.85
N GLU A 198 10.28 11.68 9.38
CA GLU A 198 11.18 12.49 8.54
C GLU A 198 12.10 11.62 7.68
N TYR A 199 12.62 10.55 8.26
CA TYR A 199 13.51 9.62 7.58
C TYR A 199 12.82 8.89 6.43
N LEU A 200 11.56 8.51 6.62
CA LEU A 200 10.69 7.91 5.61
C LEU A 200 10.05 8.94 4.67
N MET A 201 10.43 10.21 4.77
CA MET A 201 9.88 11.30 3.96
C MET A 201 8.34 11.40 4.04
N HIS A 202 7.76 11.11 5.22
CA HIS A 202 6.35 11.32 5.44
C HIS A 202 6.03 12.82 5.48
N TYR A 203 5.01 13.25 4.76
CA TYR A 203 4.45 14.59 4.92
C TYR A 203 3.66 14.72 6.23
N ARG A 204 2.98 13.64 6.65
CA ARG A 204 2.05 13.68 7.79
C ARG A 204 1.76 12.31 8.40
N ARG A 205 1.12 12.37 9.55
CA ARG A 205 0.36 11.28 10.18
C ARG A 205 -1.08 11.73 10.32
N TYR A 206 -2.02 10.82 10.48
CA TYR A 206 -3.45 11.10 10.40
C TYR A 206 -4.16 10.91 11.73
N VAL A 207 -5.24 11.67 11.91
CA VAL A 207 -6.30 11.35 12.85
C VAL A 207 -7.38 10.56 12.11
N LEU A 208 -7.93 9.51 12.71
CA LEU A 208 -8.94 8.67 12.04
C LEU A 208 -10.12 9.48 11.48
N LYS A 209 -10.60 10.49 12.21
CA LYS A 209 -11.68 11.39 11.74
C LYS A 209 -11.27 12.20 10.50
N GLU A 210 -10.03 12.61 10.42
CA GLU A 210 -9.50 13.37 9.28
C GLU A 210 -9.50 12.53 8.01
N ILE A 211 -8.91 11.32 8.04
CA ILE A 211 -8.88 10.46 6.86
C ILE A 211 -10.29 10.00 6.44
N ILE A 212 -11.21 9.80 7.39
CA ILE A 212 -12.62 9.55 7.11
C ILE A 212 -13.24 10.74 6.36
N SER A 213 -13.07 11.96 6.86
CA SER A 213 -13.61 13.17 6.23
C SER A 213 -13.06 13.37 4.82
N LYS A 214 -11.75 13.18 4.63
CA LYS A 214 -11.09 13.25 3.32
C LYS A 214 -11.64 12.21 2.34
N ALA A 215 -11.83 10.97 2.78
CA ALA A 215 -12.41 9.92 1.93
C ALA A 215 -13.87 10.23 1.56
N GLN A 216 -14.68 10.69 2.52
CA GLN A 216 -16.07 11.07 2.27
C GLN A 216 -16.19 12.25 1.31
N SER A 217 -15.29 13.23 1.38
CA SER A 217 -15.35 14.42 0.50
C SER A 217 -15.11 14.11 -0.98
N VAL A 218 -14.45 12.97 -1.31
CA VAL A 218 -14.32 12.50 -2.70
C VAL A 218 -15.42 11.53 -3.12
N GLY A 219 -16.34 11.18 -2.22
CA GLY A 219 -17.51 10.34 -2.52
C GLY A 219 -17.54 8.96 -1.88
N PHE A 220 -16.50 8.54 -1.16
CA PHE A 220 -16.46 7.24 -0.49
C PHE A 220 -17.53 7.12 0.60
N LYS A 221 -18.16 5.95 0.66
CA LYS A 221 -19.00 5.50 1.79
C LYS A 221 -18.17 4.66 2.73
N ILE A 222 -18.08 5.06 3.98
CA ILE A 222 -17.29 4.34 5.00
C ILE A 222 -18.03 3.09 5.45
N GLN A 223 -17.41 1.93 5.26
CA GLN A 223 -17.94 0.62 5.63
C GLN A 223 -17.41 0.18 7.00
N TYR A 224 -16.11 0.36 7.23
CA TYR A 224 -15.47 -0.05 8.47
C TYR A 224 -14.31 0.88 8.80
N THR A 225 -14.07 1.10 10.10
CA THR A 225 -12.93 1.87 10.58
C THR A 225 -12.39 1.27 11.86
N THR A 226 -11.08 1.27 12.01
CA THR A 226 -10.40 0.85 13.22
C THR A 226 -8.99 1.43 13.28
N HIS A 227 -8.29 1.16 14.36
CA HIS A 227 -6.85 1.31 14.41
C HIS A 227 -6.19 -0.07 14.42
N LEU A 228 -4.93 -0.14 14.00
CA LEU A 228 -4.08 -1.31 14.08
C LEU A 228 -2.88 -1.00 14.97
N GLY A 229 -2.41 -2.00 15.73
CA GLY A 229 -1.32 -1.86 16.69
C GLY A 229 -1.76 -1.25 18.02
N PHE A 230 -3.00 -1.48 18.44
CA PHE A 230 -3.53 -1.02 19.74
C PHE A 230 -2.72 -1.60 20.91
N SER A 231 -2.45 -2.88 20.88
CA SER A 231 -1.69 -3.59 21.92
C SER A 231 -0.27 -3.06 22.09
N LEU A 232 0.32 -2.54 21.02
CA LEU A 232 1.68 -1.97 21.01
C LEU A 232 1.69 -0.46 21.27
N TYR A 233 0.54 0.19 21.21
CA TYR A 233 0.43 1.64 21.21
C TYR A 233 1.09 2.33 22.43
N PRO A 234 0.99 1.83 23.68
CA PRO A 234 1.62 2.46 24.84
C PRO A 234 3.15 2.54 24.69
N VAL A 235 3.79 1.44 24.29
CA VAL A 235 5.24 1.39 24.08
C VAL A 235 5.64 2.25 22.89
N PHE A 236 4.90 2.15 21.79
CA PHE A 236 5.10 2.96 20.59
C PHE A 236 5.03 4.46 20.91
N TRP A 237 4.04 4.89 21.68
CA TRP A 237 3.87 6.28 22.09
C TRP A 237 5.08 6.81 22.88
N ILE A 238 5.59 6.02 23.84
CA ILE A 238 6.79 6.37 24.61
C ILE A 238 8.00 6.53 23.69
N VAL A 239 8.25 5.55 22.81
CA VAL A 239 9.37 5.58 21.87
C VAL A 239 9.29 6.80 20.95
N LYS A 240 8.11 7.08 20.39
CA LYS A 240 7.88 8.23 19.52
C LYS A 240 8.12 9.56 20.25
N LYS A 241 7.66 9.67 21.50
CA LYS A 241 7.88 10.86 22.31
C LYS A 241 9.36 11.10 22.61
N LEU A 242 10.11 10.04 22.91
CA LEU A 242 11.57 10.12 23.11
C LEU A 242 12.30 10.48 21.81
N ASN A 243 11.91 9.92 20.69
CA ASN A 243 12.49 10.18 19.38
C ASN A 243 12.34 11.65 18.94
N ARG A 244 11.26 12.31 19.33
CA ARG A 244 11.05 13.75 19.03
C ARG A 244 12.16 14.63 19.57
N ASN A 245 12.79 14.26 20.69
CA ASN A 245 13.92 14.99 21.24
C ASN A 245 15.17 14.93 20.34
N HIS A 246 15.13 14.10 19.30
CA HIS A 246 16.23 13.94 18.34
C HIS A 246 15.96 14.62 16.99
N LEU A 247 14.87 15.37 16.82
CA LEU A 247 14.52 16.06 15.57
C LEU A 247 15.59 17.06 15.13
N SER A 248 16.32 17.67 16.06
CA SER A 248 17.42 18.61 15.80
C SER A 248 18.74 17.96 15.40
N LYS A 249 18.86 16.63 15.47
CA LYS A 249 20.09 15.92 15.12
C LYS A 249 20.35 15.90 13.63
N SER A 250 21.64 15.67 13.24
CA SER A 250 22.00 15.50 11.84
C SER A 250 21.32 14.30 11.19
N LYS A 251 21.16 14.32 9.86
CA LYS A 251 20.55 13.23 9.08
C LYS A 251 21.24 11.87 9.37
N GLU A 252 22.55 11.85 9.48
CA GLU A 252 23.31 10.63 9.77
C GLU A 252 23.05 10.06 11.17
N GLN A 253 22.97 10.94 12.18
CA GLN A 253 22.66 10.54 13.55
C GLN A 253 21.21 10.01 13.66
N LYS A 254 20.24 10.65 13.01
CA LYS A 254 18.85 10.18 12.93
C LYS A 254 18.80 8.78 12.31
N ARG A 255 19.50 8.58 11.18
CA ARG A 255 19.59 7.30 10.50
C ARG A 255 20.12 6.18 11.40
N LYS A 256 21.23 6.40 12.12
CA LYS A 256 21.79 5.41 13.05
C LYS A 256 20.81 5.03 14.16
N LEU A 257 20.05 6.01 14.68
CA LEU A 257 19.04 5.78 15.71
C LEU A 257 17.87 4.94 15.18
N VAL A 258 17.32 5.33 14.03
CA VAL A 258 16.20 4.62 13.39
C VAL A 258 16.60 3.17 13.09
N SER A 259 17.70 2.94 12.39
CA SER A 259 18.19 1.59 12.04
C SER A 259 18.42 0.70 13.28
N ARG A 260 18.90 1.28 14.41
CA ARG A 260 19.06 0.54 15.66
C ARG A 260 17.73 0.13 16.29
N GLN A 261 16.71 0.99 16.22
CA GLN A 261 15.38 0.72 16.77
C GLN A 261 14.70 -0.41 16.00
N ILE A 262 14.76 -0.37 14.67
CA ILE A 262 14.18 -1.38 13.79
C ILE A 262 14.74 -2.75 14.08
N ARG A 263 16.07 -2.88 14.16
CA ARG A 263 16.72 -4.18 14.49
C ARG A 263 16.24 -4.76 15.80
N LYS A 264 15.88 -3.94 16.79
CA LYS A 264 15.40 -4.41 18.10
C LYS A 264 13.98 -4.94 18.08
N THR A 265 13.13 -4.44 17.17
CA THR A 265 11.70 -4.80 17.13
C THR A 265 11.39 -5.97 16.20
N LYS A 266 12.28 -6.26 15.25
CA LYS A 266 12.08 -7.24 14.16
C LYS A 266 11.76 -8.67 14.62
N ASN A 267 12.26 -9.11 15.78
CA ASN A 267 12.18 -10.51 16.24
C ASN A 267 11.50 -10.68 17.60
N SER A 268 10.61 -9.77 17.99
CA SER A 268 9.94 -9.86 19.29
C SER A 268 8.76 -10.85 19.23
N PHE A 269 8.91 -12.03 19.81
CA PHE A 269 7.84 -13.02 19.96
C PHE A 269 6.62 -12.46 20.71
N LEU A 270 6.84 -11.68 21.77
CA LEU A 270 5.76 -11.03 22.51
C LEU A 270 4.96 -10.06 21.66
N MET A 271 5.64 -9.32 20.76
CA MET A 271 4.99 -8.42 19.83
C MET A 271 4.14 -9.20 18.80
N GLN A 272 4.64 -10.32 18.30
CA GLN A 272 3.90 -11.19 17.39
C GLN A 272 2.64 -11.72 18.06
N LEU A 273 2.75 -12.26 19.27
CA LEU A 273 1.62 -12.79 20.03
C LEU A 273 0.58 -11.70 20.33
N ALA A 274 1.01 -10.51 20.75
CA ALA A 274 0.12 -9.39 21.04
C ALA A 274 -0.68 -8.96 19.80
N ILE A 275 -0.01 -8.85 18.64
CA ILE A 275 -0.65 -8.50 17.37
C ILE A 275 -1.59 -9.60 16.87
N GLU A 276 -1.23 -10.88 17.01
CA GLU A 276 -2.11 -11.99 16.62
C GLU A 276 -3.40 -12.01 17.45
N LEU A 277 -3.30 -11.78 18.76
CA LEU A 277 -4.47 -11.65 19.63
C LEU A 277 -5.32 -10.44 19.23
N GLU A 278 -4.68 -9.31 18.94
CA GLU A 278 -5.35 -8.10 18.47
C GLU A 278 -6.16 -8.36 17.18
N ILE A 279 -5.58 -9.03 16.18
CA ILE A 279 -6.26 -9.38 14.93
C ILE A 279 -7.46 -10.30 15.20
N LYS A 280 -7.31 -11.32 16.05
CA LYS A 280 -8.41 -12.23 16.41
C LYS A 280 -9.55 -11.48 17.10
N LEU A 281 -9.26 -10.61 18.06
CA LEU A 281 -10.25 -9.81 18.77
C LEU A 281 -10.85 -8.71 17.89
N GLY A 282 -10.06 -8.12 17.00
CA GLY A 282 -10.48 -7.08 16.05
C GLY A 282 -11.54 -7.53 15.04
N THR A 283 -11.83 -8.85 14.98
CA THR A 283 -13.02 -9.34 14.27
C THR A 283 -14.33 -8.87 14.90
N LYS A 284 -14.32 -8.58 16.19
CA LYS A 284 -15.49 -8.22 16.99
C LYS A 284 -15.42 -6.79 17.59
N MET A 285 -14.26 -6.17 17.57
CA MET A 285 -14.01 -4.90 18.24
C MET A 285 -13.32 -3.89 17.31
N LYS A 286 -13.69 -2.62 17.46
CA LYS A 286 -12.96 -1.49 16.86
C LYS A 286 -12.03 -0.90 17.91
N TYR A 287 -10.77 -0.71 17.56
CA TYR A 287 -9.79 -0.14 18.48
C TYR A 287 -9.83 1.39 18.43
N PRO A 288 -9.88 2.08 19.60
CA PRO A 288 -10.02 3.53 19.68
C PRO A 288 -8.72 4.29 19.35
N CYS A 289 -7.57 3.62 19.47
CA CYS A 289 -6.25 4.16 19.13
C CYS A 289 -5.32 3.04 18.66
N GLY A 290 -4.20 3.40 18.05
CA GLY A 290 -3.22 2.45 17.56
C GLY A 290 -2.09 3.13 16.79
N ILE A 291 -1.25 2.34 16.16
CA ILE A 291 -0.09 2.80 15.38
C ILE A 291 -0.54 3.30 14.00
N ARG A 292 -1.59 2.68 13.43
CA ARG A 292 -2.13 2.98 12.10
C ARG A 292 -3.63 3.21 12.16
N CYS A 293 -4.15 4.13 11.35
CA CYS A 293 -5.58 4.28 11.07
C CYS A 293 -5.93 3.40 9.88
N VAL A 294 -7.03 2.68 9.95
CA VAL A 294 -7.55 1.82 8.89
C VAL A 294 -8.96 2.24 8.57
N ILE A 295 -9.24 2.47 7.29
CA ILE A 295 -10.57 2.68 6.76
C ILE A 295 -10.84 1.72 5.60
N VAL A 296 -12.01 1.12 5.59
CA VAL A 296 -12.55 0.35 4.47
C VAL A 296 -13.75 1.12 3.94
N CYS A 297 -13.70 1.43 2.66
CA CYS A 297 -14.67 2.29 1.99
C CYS A 297 -15.26 1.56 0.79
N SER A 298 -16.45 2.00 0.35
CA SER A 298 -16.99 1.62 -0.96
C SER A 298 -17.30 2.85 -1.80
N LYS A 299 -17.31 2.65 -3.12
CA LYS A 299 -17.80 3.62 -4.07
C LYS A 299 -19.31 3.57 -4.18
#